data_b81a414c23127f2fe02e638efd6344cf
#
_entry.id   b81a414c23127f2fe02e638efd6344cf
#
_cell.length_a   1.000
_cell.length_b   1.000
_cell.length_c   1.000
_cell.angle_alpha   90.00
_cell.angle_beta   90.00
_cell.angle_gamma   90.00
#
_symmetry.space_group_name_H-M   'P 1'
#
loop_
_entity.id
_entity.type
_entity.pdbx_description
1 polymer ?
#
loop_
_entity_poly.entity_id
_entity_poly.type
_entity_poly.pdbx_seq_one_letter_code
_entity_poly.pdbx_strand_id
1 'polypeptide(L)'
;MPQPLPTLTDAILAWIEEDRDELIGFLSSFVAIPSPNPPGDTRAAADFLRGFLQKKGVPVEVRSAKDHLPNVVGSFGGSRPGRHLVLNGHIDVFPAGAAEAWSRDPWSGAVEDGKVHGRGVADMKCGTSASIWTYVYLHRLRHRFAGRLTLTCVSDEETGGTWGAKWLIENFGEEFRGDCMLNGEPSVPSMVRFGEKGTLRIVVEIDTPGAHAAYTHASPNAIRIAAELIRDLYELEGLPVEQDDAIRSAIEAGFGAIDAGVGAGASAILNKVTVSVGVIQGGVKINMLPGHCRLEVDIRLPIGMTHAFMLGHVERIINRHPQARLNPVWTHSCEPTVSAPGHEMVGILKRTVSDLGLPEPVSAVSLGATDCKHWRQNGVPSYVYGCRPANMAKPDEHVEVEEFLHVLRTHALAAAAYLSA
;
A
#
# COMPACT_ATOMS: atom_id res chain seq x y z
N MET A 1 -2.56 17.42 -47.71
CA MET A 1 -1.61 16.55 -47.01
C MET A 1 -2.33 15.90 -45.86
N PRO A 2 -2.20 14.60 -45.59
CA PRO A 2 -2.77 14.02 -44.39
C PRO A 2 -2.18 14.73 -43.17
N GLN A 3 -3.06 15.03 -42.18
CA GLN A 3 -2.60 15.61 -40.90
C GLN A 3 -1.62 14.61 -40.24
N PRO A 4 -0.52 15.09 -39.64
CA PRO A 4 0.37 14.21 -38.89
C PRO A 4 -0.43 13.49 -37.81
N LEU A 5 -0.15 12.20 -37.60
CA LEU A 5 -0.77 11.44 -36.51
C LEU A 5 -0.43 12.12 -35.17
N PRO A 6 -1.42 12.24 -34.25
CA PRO A 6 -1.17 12.83 -32.94
C PRO A 6 -0.06 12.06 -32.21
N THR A 7 0.69 12.74 -31.36
CA THR A 7 1.69 12.07 -30.48
C THR A 7 0.97 11.06 -29.56
N LEU A 8 1.73 10.16 -28.90
CA LEU A 8 1.16 9.27 -27.88
C LEU A 8 0.50 10.10 -26.77
N THR A 9 1.18 11.16 -26.35
CA THR A 9 0.70 12.11 -25.32
C THR A 9 -0.63 12.73 -25.72
N ASP A 10 -0.71 13.32 -26.93
CA ASP A 10 -1.93 14.00 -27.41
C ASP A 10 -3.12 13.02 -27.47
N ALA A 11 -2.89 11.79 -27.97
CA ALA A 11 -3.93 10.78 -28.07
C ALA A 11 -4.46 10.35 -26.70
N ILE A 12 -3.56 10.12 -25.75
CA ILE A 12 -3.94 9.71 -24.38
C ILE A 12 -4.74 10.82 -23.69
N LEU A 13 -4.24 12.06 -23.74
CA LEU A 13 -4.92 13.20 -23.09
C LEU A 13 -6.30 13.47 -23.70
N ALA A 14 -6.42 13.39 -25.03
CA ALA A 14 -7.71 13.55 -25.72
C ALA A 14 -8.72 12.47 -25.28
N TRP A 15 -8.31 11.20 -25.19
CA TRP A 15 -9.20 10.12 -24.77
C TRP A 15 -9.60 10.24 -23.28
N ILE A 16 -8.72 10.68 -22.41
CA ILE A 16 -9.06 10.91 -20.99
C ILE A 16 -10.12 12.01 -20.87
N GLU A 17 -10.06 13.03 -21.70
CA GLU A 17 -11.08 14.09 -21.71
C GLU A 17 -12.39 13.62 -22.33
N GLU A 18 -12.35 12.90 -23.45
CA GLU A 18 -13.53 12.32 -24.11
C GLU A 18 -14.26 11.30 -23.22
N ASP A 19 -13.50 10.44 -22.53
CA ASP A 19 -14.03 9.35 -21.70
C ASP A 19 -14.32 9.80 -20.26
N ARG A 20 -14.21 11.11 -19.92
CA ARG A 20 -14.28 11.65 -18.54
C ARG A 20 -15.44 11.08 -17.73
N ASP A 21 -16.65 11.12 -18.26
CA ASP A 21 -17.84 10.65 -17.56
C ASP A 21 -17.82 9.13 -17.36
N GLU A 22 -17.28 8.38 -18.32
CA GLU A 22 -17.10 6.93 -18.22
C GLU A 22 -16.03 6.58 -17.16
N LEU A 23 -14.96 7.35 -17.07
CA LEU A 23 -13.91 7.20 -16.07
C LEU A 23 -14.45 7.36 -14.64
N ILE A 24 -15.21 8.44 -14.43
CA ILE A 24 -15.84 8.73 -13.14
C ILE A 24 -16.90 7.67 -12.80
N GLY A 25 -17.74 7.31 -13.76
CA GLY A 25 -18.76 6.27 -13.60
C GLY A 25 -18.18 4.89 -13.31
N PHE A 26 -17.04 4.55 -13.92
CA PHE A 26 -16.32 3.32 -13.64
C PHE A 26 -15.81 3.30 -12.18
N LEU A 27 -15.12 4.35 -11.73
CA LEU A 27 -14.63 4.44 -10.35
C LEU A 27 -15.79 4.38 -9.35
N SER A 28 -16.87 5.15 -9.57
CA SER A 28 -18.08 5.13 -8.75
C SER A 28 -18.67 3.72 -8.64
N SER A 29 -18.85 3.04 -9.78
CA SER A 29 -19.39 1.67 -9.83
C SER A 29 -18.48 0.66 -9.13
N PHE A 30 -17.16 0.81 -9.26
CA PHE A 30 -16.20 -0.06 -8.60
C PHE A 30 -16.20 0.14 -7.08
N VAL A 31 -16.31 1.38 -6.62
CA VAL A 31 -16.43 1.72 -5.18
C VAL A 31 -17.70 1.14 -4.58
N ALA A 32 -18.80 1.16 -5.35
CA ALA A 32 -20.10 0.62 -4.92
C ALA A 32 -20.11 -0.91 -4.72
N ILE A 33 -19.07 -1.63 -5.11
CA ILE A 33 -18.93 -3.08 -4.88
C ILE A 33 -18.16 -3.33 -3.59
N PRO A 34 -18.81 -3.86 -2.53
CA PRO A 34 -18.11 -4.20 -1.30
C PRO A 34 -17.06 -5.30 -1.51
N SER A 35 -15.86 -5.06 -1.00
CA SER A 35 -14.76 -6.03 -1.01
C SER A 35 -13.92 -5.95 0.28
N PRO A 36 -14.55 -5.92 1.48
CA PRO A 36 -13.80 -5.76 2.73
C PRO A 36 -12.91 -6.95 3.03
N ASN A 37 -11.69 -6.67 3.49
CA ASN A 37 -10.74 -7.68 3.92
C ASN A 37 -10.05 -7.26 5.25
N PRO A 38 -10.26 -7.99 6.36
CA PRO A 38 -11.16 -9.15 6.47
C PRO A 38 -12.66 -8.83 6.30
N PRO A 39 -13.55 -9.84 6.02
CA PRO A 39 -13.28 -11.28 5.95
C PRO A 39 -12.61 -11.77 4.65
N GLY A 40 -12.53 -10.92 3.60
CA GLY A 40 -11.84 -11.23 2.36
C GLY A 40 -12.69 -12.05 1.37
N ASP A 41 -13.65 -11.39 0.71
CA ASP A 41 -14.33 -11.94 -0.48
C ASP A 41 -14.33 -10.86 -1.56
N THR A 42 -13.47 -11.03 -2.55
CA THR A 42 -13.28 -10.06 -3.63
C THR A 42 -13.88 -10.49 -4.96
N ARG A 43 -14.65 -11.61 -4.98
CA ARG A 43 -15.22 -12.18 -6.23
C ARG A 43 -16.05 -11.18 -7.02
N ALA A 44 -16.95 -10.44 -6.36
CA ALA A 44 -17.79 -9.47 -7.01
C ALA A 44 -16.98 -8.33 -7.67
N ALA A 45 -15.94 -7.83 -6.98
CA ALA A 45 -15.03 -6.82 -7.51
C ALA A 45 -14.24 -7.37 -8.71
N ALA A 46 -13.69 -8.58 -8.61
CA ALA A 46 -12.96 -9.22 -9.69
C ALA A 46 -13.85 -9.49 -10.92
N ASP A 47 -15.09 -9.94 -10.73
CA ASP A 47 -16.05 -10.17 -11.83
C ASP A 47 -16.40 -8.88 -12.54
N PHE A 48 -16.60 -7.79 -11.81
CA PHE A 48 -16.81 -6.46 -12.38
C PHE A 48 -15.64 -6.03 -13.27
N LEU A 49 -14.41 -6.12 -12.75
CA LEU A 49 -13.20 -5.72 -13.48
C LEU A 49 -12.96 -6.61 -14.70
N ARG A 50 -13.12 -7.93 -14.56
CA ARG A 50 -13.02 -8.87 -15.68
C ARG A 50 -14.04 -8.51 -16.78
N GLY A 51 -15.31 -8.33 -16.42
CA GLY A 51 -16.36 -7.96 -17.36
C GLY A 51 -16.11 -6.64 -18.08
N PHE A 52 -15.61 -5.64 -17.36
CA PHE A 52 -15.22 -4.36 -17.94
C PHE A 52 -14.07 -4.51 -18.94
N LEU A 53 -12.98 -5.19 -18.58
CA LEU A 53 -11.81 -5.38 -19.45
C LEU A 53 -12.17 -6.20 -20.69
N GLN A 54 -13.02 -7.24 -20.56
CA GLN A 54 -13.57 -7.99 -21.70
C GLN A 54 -14.38 -7.09 -22.63
N LYS A 55 -15.25 -6.24 -22.08
CA LYS A 55 -16.04 -5.26 -22.87
C LYS A 55 -15.13 -4.27 -23.61
N LYS A 56 -14.01 -3.86 -23.01
CA LYS A 56 -13.00 -3.00 -23.68
C LYS A 56 -12.14 -3.75 -24.70
N GLY A 57 -12.27 -5.07 -24.83
CA GLY A 57 -11.56 -5.89 -25.81
C GLY A 57 -10.07 -6.00 -25.54
N VAL A 58 -9.64 -5.91 -24.26
CA VAL A 58 -8.26 -6.05 -23.86
C VAL A 58 -8.00 -7.44 -23.24
N PRO A 59 -6.78 -7.99 -23.31
CA PRO A 59 -6.43 -9.27 -22.69
C PRO A 59 -6.71 -9.24 -21.19
N VAL A 60 -7.41 -10.24 -20.69
CA VAL A 60 -7.73 -10.38 -19.25
C VAL A 60 -7.96 -11.85 -18.90
N GLU A 61 -7.46 -12.26 -17.77
CA GLU A 61 -7.70 -13.55 -17.16
C GLU A 61 -7.83 -13.42 -15.63
N VAL A 62 -8.28 -14.48 -14.98
CA VAL A 62 -8.37 -14.56 -13.51
C VAL A 62 -7.45 -15.67 -13.03
N ARG A 63 -6.61 -15.33 -12.07
CA ARG A 63 -5.68 -16.25 -11.40
C ARG A 63 -6.00 -16.27 -9.90
N SER A 64 -6.21 -17.43 -9.31
CA SER A 64 -6.62 -17.56 -7.91
C SER A 64 -5.89 -18.66 -7.18
N ALA A 65 -5.28 -18.33 -6.06
CA ALA A 65 -4.81 -19.30 -5.06
C ALA A 65 -5.94 -19.74 -4.13
N LYS A 66 -6.92 -18.86 -3.92
CA LYS A 66 -8.12 -19.06 -3.10
C LYS A 66 -9.35 -18.61 -3.89
N ASP A 67 -10.41 -19.42 -3.92
CA ASP A 67 -11.61 -19.14 -4.71
C ASP A 67 -12.27 -17.80 -4.39
N HIS A 68 -12.19 -17.35 -3.14
CA HIS A 68 -12.78 -16.10 -2.67
C HIS A 68 -11.84 -14.88 -2.83
N LEU A 69 -10.59 -15.08 -3.25
CA LEU A 69 -9.57 -14.06 -3.46
C LEU A 69 -8.99 -14.11 -4.90
N PRO A 70 -9.82 -13.94 -5.93
CA PRO A 70 -9.37 -13.95 -7.32
C PRO A 70 -8.57 -12.69 -7.66
N ASN A 71 -7.48 -12.88 -8.42
CA ASN A 71 -6.68 -11.80 -8.99
C ASN A 71 -7.05 -11.63 -10.46
N VAL A 72 -7.33 -10.41 -10.90
CA VAL A 72 -7.60 -10.08 -12.30
C VAL A 72 -6.32 -9.59 -12.93
N VAL A 73 -5.84 -10.30 -13.94
CA VAL A 73 -4.55 -9.99 -14.56
C VAL A 73 -4.69 -9.95 -16.09
N GLY A 74 -3.78 -9.24 -16.73
CA GLY A 74 -3.72 -9.18 -18.17
C GLY A 74 -2.36 -8.72 -18.66
N SER A 75 -1.99 -9.12 -19.86
CA SER A 75 -0.71 -8.73 -20.45
C SER A 75 -0.81 -8.63 -21.96
N PHE A 76 -0.09 -7.67 -22.54
CA PHE A 76 0.07 -7.58 -23.99
C PHE A 76 1.44 -7.03 -24.36
N GLY A 77 1.93 -7.41 -25.54
CA GLY A 77 3.16 -6.89 -26.12
C GLY A 77 2.91 -5.66 -26.99
N GLY A 78 3.92 -4.81 -27.06
CA GLY A 78 4.04 -3.74 -28.06
C GLY A 78 4.43 -4.26 -29.45
N SER A 79 4.87 -3.35 -30.34
CA SER A 79 5.24 -3.68 -31.73
C SER A 79 6.52 -4.50 -31.87
N ARG A 80 7.37 -4.52 -30.86
CA ARG A 80 8.68 -5.22 -30.83
C ARG A 80 9.09 -5.52 -29.38
N PRO A 81 10.02 -6.45 -29.13
CA PRO A 81 10.59 -6.66 -27.81
C PRO A 81 11.16 -5.37 -27.21
N GLY A 82 11.10 -5.24 -25.89
CA GLY A 82 11.55 -4.09 -25.12
C GLY A 82 11.30 -4.28 -23.65
N ARG A 83 11.18 -3.21 -22.90
CA ARG A 83 10.96 -3.20 -21.46
C ARG A 83 9.62 -3.78 -21.07
N HIS A 84 9.55 -4.36 -19.88
CA HIS A 84 8.33 -4.88 -19.31
C HIS A 84 7.90 -4.05 -18.10
N LEU A 85 6.80 -3.30 -18.23
CA LEU A 85 6.21 -2.53 -17.14
C LEU A 85 5.03 -3.31 -16.55
N VAL A 86 4.95 -3.34 -15.22
CA VAL A 86 3.79 -3.86 -14.50
C VAL A 86 3.04 -2.71 -13.85
N LEU A 87 1.72 -2.68 -14.04
CA LEU A 87 0.79 -1.83 -13.30
C LEU A 87 0.14 -2.70 -12.24
N ASN A 88 0.19 -2.28 -10.99
CA ASN A 88 -0.39 -3.01 -9.88
C ASN A 88 -1.40 -2.14 -9.12
N GLY A 89 -2.43 -2.80 -8.58
CA GLY A 89 -3.34 -2.24 -7.60
C GLY A 89 -4.16 -3.34 -6.95
N HIS A 90 -4.53 -3.15 -5.67
CA HIS A 90 -5.40 -4.10 -4.99
C HIS A 90 -6.88 -3.77 -5.16
N ILE A 91 -7.75 -4.77 -4.93
CA ILE A 91 -9.20 -4.69 -5.10
C ILE A 91 -9.98 -4.93 -3.81
N ASP A 92 -9.32 -5.43 -2.78
CA ASP A 92 -9.84 -5.49 -1.41
C ASP A 92 -9.70 -4.12 -0.72
N VAL A 93 -10.43 -3.91 0.35
CA VAL A 93 -10.48 -2.64 1.07
C VAL A 93 -10.64 -2.89 2.57
N PHE A 94 -10.28 -1.94 3.41
CA PHE A 94 -10.60 -2.00 4.85
C PHE A 94 -12.09 -2.23 5.11
N PRO A 95 -12.46 -2.92 6.20
CA PRO A 95 -13.85 -2.94 6.66
C PRO A 95 -14.41 -1.53 6.87
N ALA A 96 -15.68 -1.33 6.52
CA ALA A 96 -16.32 0.00 6.66
C ALA A 96 -16.49 0.43 8.13
N GLY A 97 -16.50 -0.53 9.07
CA GLY A 97 -16.81 -0.26 10.47
C GLY A 97 -18.30 -0.02 10.71
N ALA A 98 -18.64 0.73 11.76
CA ALA A 98 -20.02 1.04 12.12
C ALA A 98 -20.65 1.99 11.08
N ALA A 99 -21.79 1.59 10.52
CA ALA A 99 -22.48 2.38 9.48
C ALA A 99 -22.93 3.74 10.00
N GLU A 100 -23.26 3.83 11.28
CA GLU A 100 -23.72 5.06 11.95
C GLU A 100 -22.63 6.14 12.03
N ALA A 101 -21.37 5.76 11.86
CA ALA A 101 -20.25 6.70 11.83
C ALA A 101 -20.11 7.42 10.48
N TRP A 102 -20.76 6.92 9.42
CA TRP A 102 -20.69 7.48 8.07
C TRP A 102 -21.83 8.48 7.84
N SER A 103 -21.53 9.60 7.16
CA SER A 103 -22.55 10.56 6.76
C SER A 103 -23.41 10.04 5.59
N ARG A 104 -22.96 9.00 4.89
CA ARG A 104 -23.61 8.32 3.76
C ARG A 104 -23.22 6.84 3.75
N ASP A 105 -23.95 6.02 2.96
CA ASP A 105 -23.59 4.60 2.80
C ASP A 105 -22.12 4.47 2.31
N PRO A 106 -21.26 3.73 3.03
CA PRO A 106 -19.87 3.51 2.64
C PRO A 106 -19.69 2.86 1.26
N TRP A 107 -20.73 2.22 0.74
CA TRP A 107 -20.74 1.57 -0.57
C TRP A 107 -21.57 2.36 -1.60
N SER A 108 -21.85 3.63 -1.36
CA SER A 108 -22.65 4.44 -2.32
C SER A 108 -21.94 4.71 -3.64
N GLY A 109 -20.60 4.82 -3.64
CA GLY A 109 -19.88 5.32 -4.81
C GLY A 109 -20.33 6.71 -5.26
N ALA A 110 -20.97 7.49 -4.36
CA ALA A 110 -21.60 8.75 -4.70
C ALA A 110 -20.60 9.74 -5.31
N VAL A 111 -21.03 10.42 -6.38
CA VAL A 111 -20.26 11.49 -7.03
C VAL A 111 -20.96 12.81 -6.71
N GLU A 112 -20.39 13.57 -5.78
CA GLU A 112 -20.98 14.83 -5.29
C GLU A 112 -19.87 15.84 -5.02
N ASP A 113 -20.13 17.11 -5.30
CA ASP A 113 -19.21 18.25 -5.05
C ASP A 113 -17.80 18.02 -5.62
N GLY A 114 -17.70 17.39 -6.79
CA GLY A 114 -16.41 17.09 -7.43
C GLY A 114 -15.62 15.94 -6.78
N LYS A 115 -16.26 15.13 -5.94
CA LYS A 115 -15.66 14.01 -5.20
C LYS A 115 -16.35 12.70 -5.52
N VAL A 116 -15.59 11.60 -5.43
CA VAL A 116 -16.13 10.24 -5.37
C VAL A 116 -15.99 9.76 -3.93
N HIS A 117 -17.10 9.31 -3.34
CA HIS A 117 -17.18 8.91 -1.94
C HIS A 117 -17.37 7.41 -1.79
N GLY A 118 -16.74 6.85 -0.77
CA GLY A 118 -16.99 5.47 -0.34
C GLY A 118 -15.74 4.77 0.17
N ARG A 119 -15.95 3.66 0.89
CA ARG A 119 -14.87 2.85 1.43
C ARG A 119 -14.00 2.28 0.32
N GLY A 120 -12.68 2.45 0.46
CA GLY A 120 -11.70 1.94 -0.47
C GLY A 120 -11.52 2.81 -1.72
N VAL A 121 -12.19 3.98 -1.80
CA VAL A 121 -11.98 4.89 -2.94
C VAL A 121 -10.57 5.46 -2.94
N ALA A 122 -10.04 5.86 -1.78
CA ALA A 122 -8.67 6.33 -1.65
C ALA A 122 -7.68 5.16 -1.59
N ASP A 123 -8.02 4.10 -0.84
CA ASP A 123 -7.18 2.90 -0.63
C ASP A 123 -7.89 1.64 -1.15
N MET A 124 -7.58 1.17 -2.40
CA MET A 124 -6.89 1.97 -3.43
C MET A 124 -7.63 1.90 -4.77
N LYS A 125 -8.99 1.77 -4.75
CA LYS A 125 -9.78 1.61 -5.99
C LYS A 125 -9.57 2.74 -6.99
N CYS A 126 -9.25 3.96 -6.53
CA CYS A 126 -8.86 5.09 -7.38
C CYS A 126 -7.59 4.77 -8.18
N GLY A 127 -6.51 4.35 -7.50
CA GLY A 127 -5.26 4.00 -8.14
C GLY A 127 -5.36 2.74 -9.03
N THR A 128 -6.14 1.74 -8.57
CA THR A 128 -6.43 0.54 -9.36
C THR A 128 -7.20 0.92 -10.64
N SER A 129 -8.16 1.85 -10.56
CA SER A 129 -8.87 2.39 -11.73
C SER A 129 -7.93 3.11 -12.69
N ALA A 130 -6.99 3.91 -12.18
CA ALA A 130 -5.98 4.58 -13.00
C ALA A 130 -5.08 3.55 -13.74
N SER A 131 -4.67 2.47 -13.07
CA SER A 131 -3.91 1.38 -13.67
C SER A 131 -4.70 0.65 -14.77
N ILE A 132 -5.98 0.33 -14.52
CA ILE A 132 -6.87 -0.33 -15.47
C ILE A 132 -7.07 0.51 -16.74
N TRP A 133 -7.38 1.79 -16.59
CA TRP A 133 -7.58 2.66 -17.74
C TRP A 133 -6.28 2.97 -18.49
N THR A 134 -5.15 3.07 -17.79
CA THR A 134 -3.82 3.11 -18.41
C THR A 134 -3.59 1.88 -19.30
N TYR A 135 -3.91 0.69 -18.79
CA TYR A 135 -3.81 -0.57 -19.53
C TYR A 135 -4.71 -0.57 -20.79
N VAL A 136 -5.96 -0.10 -20.67
CA VAL A 136 -6.89 0.03 -21.81
C VAL A 136 -6.37 0.99 -22.88
N TYR A 137 -5.92 2.18 -22.50
CA TYR A 137 -5.41 3.18 -23.46
C TYR A 137 -4.12 2.72 -24.15
N LEU A 138 -3.19 2.16 -23.40
CA LEU A 138 -1.96 1.65 -24.00
C LEU A 138 -2.21 0.42 -24.88
N HIS A 139 -3.20 -0.40 -24.60
CA HIS A 139 -3.57 -1.47 -25.52
C HIS A 139 -4.06 -0.93 -26.88
N ARG A 140 -4.82 0.17 -26.91
CA ARG A 140 -5.19 0.87 -28.18
C ARG A 140 -3.95 1.33 -28.96
N LEU A 141 -2.87 1.74 -28.25
CA LEU A 141 -1.62 2.26 -28.81
C LEU A 141 -0.49 1.22 -28.92
N ARG A 142 -0.73 -0.07 -28.63
CA ARG A 142 0.31 -1.11 -28.51
C ARG A 142 1.24 -1.24 -29.72
N HIS A 143 0.76 -0.89 -30.91
CA HIS A 143 1.57 -0.88 -32.14
C HIS A 143 2.55 0.29 -32.24
N ARG A 144 2.53 1.26 -31.30
CA ARG A 144 3.31 2.49 -31.32
C ARG A 144 4.46 2.51 -30.31
N PHE A 145 4.61 1.49 -29.47
CA PHE A 145 5.72 1.36 -28.52
C PHE A 145 6.31 -0.06 -28.52
N ALA A 146 7.42 -0.24 -27.85
CA ALA A 146 8.10 -1.53 -27.66
C ALA A 146 7.74 -2.16 -26.32
N GLY A 147 8.16 -3.42 -26.12
CA GLY A 147 8.09 -4.07 -24.81
C GLY A 147 6.75 -4.68 -24.47
N ARG A 148 6.45 -4.75 -23.18
CA ARG A 148 5.29 -5.45 -22.64
C ARG A 148 4.66 -4.62 -21.51
N LEU A 149 3.34 -4.58 -21.47
CA LEU A 149 2.58 -4.03 -20.36
C LEU A 149 1.76 -5.14 -19.70
N THR A 150 1.89 -5.27 -18.40
CA THR A 150 1.12 -6.20 -17.58
C THR A 150 0.29 -5.42 -16.56
N LEU A 151 -0.96 -5.83 -16.37
CA LEU A 151 -1.86 -5.34 -15.31
C LEU A 151 -2.05 -6.44 -14.28
N THR A 152 -1.95 -6.09 -13.00
CA THR A 152 -2.30 -6.96 -11.86
C THR A 152 -3.23 -6.22 -10.92
N CYS A 153 -4.52 -6.65 -10.88
CA CYS A 153 -5.48 -6.20 -9.89
C CYS A 153 -5.63 -7.33 -8.88
N VAL A 154 -5.01 -7.18 -7.71
CA VAL A 154 -4.81 -8.27 -6.75
C VAL A 154 -5.73 -8.19 -5.56
N SER A 155 -6.04 -9.34 -4.97
CA SER A 155 -6.76 -9.48 -3.71
C SER A 155 -5.78 -9.56 -2.54
N ASP A 156 -6.24 -9.27 -1.33
CA ASP A 156 -5.61 -9.47 -0.01
C ASP A 156 -4.41 -8.58 0.36
N GLU A 157 -4.23 -7.43 -0.29
CA GLU A 157 -3.18 -6.48 0.14
C GLU A 157 -3.38 -6.08 1.60
N GLU A 158 -4.62 -5.80 2.01
CA GLU A 158 -5.03 -5.35 3.35
C GLU A 158 -4.74 -6.40 4.46
N THR A 159 -4.44 -7.63 4.05
CA THR A 159 -4.01 -8.71 4.95
C THR A 159 -2.60 -9.22 4.64
N GLY A 160 -1.82 -8.46 3.85
CA GLY A 160 -0.37 -8.68 3.63
C GLY A 160 0.02 -9.20 2.26
N GLY A 161 -0.91 -9.36 1.30
CA GLY A 161 -0.65 -9.68 -0.11
C GLY A 161 -0.20 -11.11 -0.39
N THR A 162 -0.47 -12.04 0.54
CA THR A 162 0.02 -13.43 0.45
C THR A 162 -0.55 -14.19 -0.75
N TRP A 163 -1.85 -14.00 -1.04
CA TRP A 163 -2.60 -14.73 -2.07
C TRP A 163 -2.78 -13.91 -3.35
N GLY A 164 -2.42 -12.63 -3.31
CA GLY A 164 -2.39 -11.69 -4.41
C GLY A 164 -1.01 -11.55 -5.02
N ALA A 165 -0.38 -10.39 -4.77
CA ALA A 165 0.89 -10.00 -5.36
C ALA A 165 2.02 -11.02 -5.12
N LYS A 166 2.20 -11.47 -3.88
CA LYS A 166 3.22 -12.45 -3.53
C LYS A 166 3.03 -13.76 -4.29
N TRP A 167 1.81 -14.31 -4.26
CA TRP A 167 1.50 -15.57 -4.93
C TRP A 167 1.71 -15.50 -6.45
N LEU A 168 1.32 -14.39 -7.08
CA LEU A 168 1.53 -14.19 -8.52
C LEU A 168 3.03 -14.19 -8.87
N ILE A 169 3.85 -13.48 -8.09
CA ILE A 169 5.29 -13.38 -8.32
C ILE A 169 6.00 -14.73 -8.09
N GLU A 170 5.64 -15.46 -7.04
CA GLU A 170 6.25 -16.74 -6.69
C GLU A 170 5.90 -17.85 -7.69
N ASN A 171 4.67 -17.87 -8.22
CA ASN A 171 4.21 -18.95 -9.10
C ASN A 171 4.33 -18.63 -10.59
N PHE A 172 4.33 -17.32 -10.96
CA PHE A 172 4.33 -16.89 -12.36
C PHE A 172 5.30 -15.71 -12.58
N GLY A 173 6.47 -15.77 -11.94
CA GLY A 173 7.42 -14.66 -11.89
C GLY A 173 7.84 -14.08 -13.23
N GLU A 174 8.05 -14.92 -14.27
CA GLU A 174 8.40 -14.44 -15.62
C GLU A 174 7.30 -13.57 -16.25
N GLU A 175 6.04 -13.78 -15.82
CA GLU A 175 4.88 -13.12 -16.35
C GLU A 175 4.56 -11.80 -15.61
N PHE A 176 4.81 -11.78 -14.28
CA PHE A 176 4.35 -10.68 -13.42
C PHE A 176 5.45 -9.86 -12.73
N ARG A 177 6.74 -10.24 -12.81
CA ARG A 177 7.82 -9.43 -12.22
C ARG A 177 8.04 -8.12 -12.97
N GLY A 178 8.22 -8.20 -14.30
CA GLY A 178 8.59 -7.04 -15.10
C GLY A 178 10.00 -6.50 -14.81
N ASP A 179 10.36 -5.41 -15.49
CA ASP A 179 11.60 -4.65 -15.25
C ASP A 179 11.36 -3.47 -14.30
N CYS A 180 10.12 -3.01 -14.20
CA CYS A 180 9.67 -1.95 -13.28
C CYS A 180 8.19 -2.13 -12.98
N MET A 181 7.76 -1.73 -11.77
CA MET A 181 6.36 -1.71 -11.39
C MET A 181 5.94 -0.30 -10.97
N LEU A 182 4.77 0.13 -11.44
CA LEU A 182 4.08 1.35 -11.04
C LEU A 182 2.77 1.00 -10.34
N ASN A 183 2.57 1.60 -9.18
CA ASN A 183 1.43 1.35 -8.31
C ASN A 183 0.70 2.66 -7.99
N GLY A 184 -0.63 2.59 -7.86
CA GLY A 184 -1.50 3.73 -7.57
C GLY A 184 -1.93 3.87 -6.13
N GLU A 185 -1.22 3.25 -5.17
CA GLU A 185 -1.47 3.38 -3.73
C GLU A 185 -1.61 4.83 -3.27
N PRO A 186 -2.36 5.10 -2.19
CA PRO A 186 -2.53 6.43 -1.66
C PRO A 186 -1.21 7.16 -1.44
N SER A 187 -1.10 8.34 -2.01
CA SER A 187 0.06 9.22 -1.94
C SER A 187 -0.42 10.67 -1.86
N VAL A 188 0.29 11.57 -2.47
CA VAL A 188 -0.18 12.92 -2.83
C VAL A 188 0.54 13.32 -4.12
N PRO A 189 -0.07 14.15 -4.98
CA PRO A 189 0.54 14.54 -6.26
C PRO A 189 1.93 15.19 -6.15
N SER A 190 2.30 15.70 -4.98
CA SER A 190 3.62 16.29 -4.72
C SER A 190 4.72 15.25 -4.39
N MET A 191 4.42 13.94 -4.40
CA MET A 191 5.37 12.90 -4.02
C MET A 191 5.37 11.71 -4.98
N VAL A 192 6.56 11.19 -5.29
CA VAL A 192 6.79 9.84 -5.86
C VAL A 192 7.39 8.98 -4.75
N ARG A 193 6.69 7.93 -4.31
CA ARG A 193 7.20 7.05 -3.26
C ARG A 193 8.10 5.97 -3.86
N PHE A 194 9.31 5.84 -3.31
CA PHE A 194 10.33 4.89 -3.78
C PHE A 194 10.68 3.81 -2.75
N GLY A 195 10.07 3.86 -1.56
CA GLY A 195 10.32 2.92 -0.47
C GLY A 195 9.26 3.03 0.61
N GLU A 196 9.33 2.14 1.58
CA GLU A 196 8.38 2.05 2.69
C GLU A 196 9.04 1.48 3.94
N LYS A 197 8.53 1.87 5.11
CA LYS A 197 8.91 1.27 6.39
C LYS A 197 8.45 -0.18 6.45
N GLY A 198 9.25 -1.00 7.11
CA GLY A 198 8.86 -2.35 7.47
C GLY A 198 7.93 -2.39 8.68
N THR A 199 7.35 -3.54 8.90
CA THR A 199 6.48 -3.85 10.04
C THR A 199 6.97 -5.12 10.71
N LEU A 200 7.18 -5.08 12.01
CA LEU A 200 7.38 -6.27 12.83
C LEU A 200 6.30 -6.30 13.91
N ARG A 201 5.38 -7.25 13.80
CA ARG A 201 4.33 -7.47 14.80
C ARG A 201 4.75 -8.59 15.73
N ILE A 202 4.57 -8.37 17.02
CA ILE A 202 4.87 -9.35 18.05
C ILE A 202 3.71 -9.46 19.03
N VAL A 203 3.54 -10.66 19.57
CA VAL A 203 2.69 -10.95 20.72
C VAL A 203 3.58 -11.34 21.88
N VAL A 204 3.35 -10.76 23.04
CA VAL A 204 4.04 -11.13 24.28
C VAL A 204 3.01 -11.66 25.27
N GLU A 205 3.23 -12.90 25.70
CA GLU A 205 2.45 -13.55 26.75
C GLU A 205 3.23 -13.54 28.07
N ILE A 206 2.59 -13.12 29.15
CA ILE A 206 3.19 -13.01 30.49
C ILE A 206 2.37 -13.88 31.42
N ASP A 207 3.01 -14.91 31.98
CA ASP A 207 2.36 -15.85 32.88
C ASP A 207 3.00 -15.86 34.27
N THR A 208 2.14 -15.84 35.29
CA THR A 208 2.51 -15.94 36.70
C THR A 208 1.53 -16.86 37.42
N PRO A 209 1.84 -17.37 38.63
CA PRO A 209 0.91 -18.22 39.36
C PRO A 209 -0.45 -17.57 39.68
N GLY A 210 -0.49 -16.24 39.82
CA GLY A 210 -1.65 -15.52 40.33
C GLY A 210 -1.90 -15.82 41.82
N ALA A 211 -2.70 -14.99 42.50
CA ALA A 211 -3.08 -15.18 43.89
C ALA A 211 -4.26 -14.27 44.29
N HIS A 212 -4.75 -14.37 45.52
CA HIS A 212 -5.61 -13.36 46.10
C HIS A 212 -4.82 -12.06 46.32
N ALA A 213 -5.40 -10.90 46.00
CA ALA A 213 -4.68 -9.61 46.01
C ALA A 213 -4.10 -9.19 47.37
N ALA A 214 -4.63 -9.73 48.47
CA ALA A 214 -4.07 -9.52 49.81
C ALA A 214 -2.71 -10.21 50.01
N TYR A 215 -2.35 -11.18 49.17
CA TYR A 215 -1.14 -11.99 49.30
C TYR A 215 -0.12 -11.64 48.19
N THR A 216 0.30 -10.37 48.14
CA THR A 216 1.20 -9.87 47.09
C THR A 216 2.58 -10.54 47.09
N HIS A 217 2.95 -11.24 48.14
CA HIS A 217 4.18 -12.03 48.26
C HIS A 217 4.08 -13.41 47.59
N ALA A 218 2.85 -13.90 47.33
CA ALA A 218 2.61 -15.27 46.80
C ALA A 218 2.80 -15.38 45.28
N SER A 219 2.69 -14.28 44.54
CA SER A 219 2.87 -14.26 43.09
C SER A 219 3.29 -12.87 42.59
N PRO A 220 4.16 -12.80 41.57
CA PRO A 220 4.28 -11.59 40.78
C PRO A 220 2.93 -11.23 40.13
N ASN A 221 2.73 -9.96 39.81
CA ASN A 221 1.56 -9.47 39.13
C ASN A 221 1.84 -9.33 37.62
N ALA A 222 1.18 -10.13 36.78
CA ALA A 222 1.41 -10.14 35.33
C ALA A 222 1.17 -8.78 34.65
N ILE A 223 0.19 -7.99 35.11
CA ILE A 223 -0.07 -6.65 34.57
C ILE A 223 1.06 -5.69 34.96
N ARG A 224 1.63 -5.81 36.16
CA ARG A 224 2.78 -4.96 36.55
C ARG A 224 3.99 -5.27 35.69
N ILE A 225 4.27 -6.55 35.43
CA ILE A 225 5.36 -6.97 34.53
C ILE A 225 5.10 -6.43 33.13
N ALA A 226 3.86 -6.51 32.62
CA ALA A 226 3.49 -5.94 31.32
C ALA A 226 3.78 -4.43 31.26
N ALA A 227 3.45 -3.67 32.29
CA ALA A 227 3.70 -2.22 32.33
C ALA A 227 5.22 -1.90 32.33
N GLU A 228 6.02 -2.68 33.04
CA GLU A 228 7.49 -2.54 33.03
C GLU A 228 8.06 -2.90 31.63
N LEU A 229 7.58 -4.00 31.04
CA LEU A 229 7.99 -4.42 29.70
C LEU A 229 7.60 -3.41 28.62
N ILE A 230 6.40 -2.84 28.68
CA ILE A 230 5.97 -1.77 27.76
C ILE A 230 6.96 -0.60 27.80
N ARG A 231 7.33 -0.13 28.97
CA ARG A 231 8.33 0.94 29.14
C ARG A 231 9.67 0.57 28.48
N ASP A 232 10.13 -0.67 28.71
CA ASP A 232 11.41 -1.14 28.18
C ASP A 232 11.35 -1.31 26.64
N LEU A 233 10.22 -1.70 26.06
CA LEU A 233 10.04 -1.77 24.60
C LEU A 233 10.16 -0.40 23.92
N TYR A 234 9.79 0.69 24.56
CA TYR A 234 9.97 2.05 24.01
C TYR A 234 11.46 2.46 23.93
N GLU A 235 12.41 1.74 24.59
CA GLU A 235 13.84 1.95 24.38
C GLU A 235 14.26 1.71 22.92
N LEU A 236 13.51 0.86 22.17
CA LEU A 236 13.76 0.57 20.75
C LEU A 236 13.68 1.80 19.86
N GLU A 237 12.88 2.81 20.22
CA GLU A 237 12.75 4.05 19.44
C GLU A 237 14.03 4.90 19.43
N GLY A 238 14.95 4.65 20.38
CA GLY A 238 16.26 5.30 20.47
C GLY A 238 17.36 4.61 19.65
N LEU A 239 17.07 3.50 18.97
CA LEU A 239 18.08 2.77 18.20
C LEU A 239 18.58 3.59 17.00
N PRO A 240 19.90 3.62 16.76
CA PRO A 240 20.47 4.29 15.60
C PRO A 240 20.06 3.56 14.31
N VAL A 241 19.85 4.33 13.25
CA VAL A 241 19.48 3.82 11.92
C VAL A 241 20.64 4.05 10.98
N GLU A 242 21.18 2.97 10.43
CA GLU A 242 22.20 3.01 9.39
C GLU A 242 21.54 2.94 8.02
N GLN A 243 21.81 3.92 7.16
CA GLN A 243 21.26 4.03 5.81
C GLN A 243 22.35 4.46 4.84
N ASP A 244 22.20 4.03 3.59
CA ASP A 244 22.96 4.60 2.47
C ASP A 244 22.70 6.11 2.37
N ASP A 245 23.76 6.90 2.14
CA ASP A 245 23.69 8.37 2.12
C ASP A 245 22.76 8.90 1.02
N ALA A 246 22.70 8.23 -0.14
CA ALA A 246 21.79 8.63 -1.22
C ALA A 246 20.33 8.39 -0.85
N ILE A 247 20.04 7.29 -0.18
CA ILE A 247 18.69 6.98 0.34
C ILE A 247 18.32 7.97 1.42
N ARG A 248 19.20 8.22 2.39
CA ARG A 248 18.98 9.20 3.47
C ARG A 248 18.67 10.58 2.91
N SER A 249 19.52 11.08 2.01
CA SER A 249 19.34 12.40 1.38
C SER A 249 18.01 12.50 0.62
N ALA A 250 17.60 11.44 -0.08
CA ALA A 250 16.33 11.41 -0.80
C ALA A 250 15.12 11.42 0.15
N ILE A 251 15.20 10.72 1.29
CA ILE A 251 14.16 10.72 2.33
C ILE A 251 14.03 12.12 2.96
N GLU A 252 15.17 12.73 3.32
CA GLU A 252 15.20 14.06 3.96
C GLU A 252 14.68 15.16 3.04
N ALA A 253 14.99 15.09 1.74
CA ALA A 253 14.44 16.00 0.73
C ALA A 253 12.89 15.94 0.64
N GLY A 254 12.29 14.81 1.02
CA GLY A 254 10.84 14.60 1.04
C GLY A 254 10.12 15.10 2.29
N PHE A 255 10.81 15.49 3.36
CA PHE A 255 10.20 15.79 4.67
C PHE A 255 9.08 16.82 4.61
N GLY A 256 9.31 17.94 3.92
CA GLY A 256 8.29 18.99 3.82
C GLY A 256 7.02 18.55 3.10
N ALA A 257 7.15 17.75 2.04
CA ALA A 257 6.00 17.20 1.31
C ALA A 257 5.25 16.16 2.12
N ILE A 258 5.96 15.33 2.89
CA ILE A 258 5.35 14.33 3.78
C ILE A 258 4.55 15.02 4.89
N ASP A 259 5.10 16.02 5.56
CA ASP A 259 4.38 16.76 6.60
C ASP A 259 3.16 17.50 6.04
N ALA A 260 3.27 18.05 4.83
CA ALA A 260 2.15 18.72 4.17
C ALA A 260 1.06 17.74 3.68
N GLY A 261 1.45 16.54 3.21
CA GLY A 261 0.53 15.59 2.60
C GLY A 261 -0.04 14.55 3.55
N VAL A 262 0.72 14.12 4.55
CA VAL A 262 0.34 13.05 5.49
C VAL A 262 -0.06 13.62 6.86
N GLY A 263 0.57 14.73 7.26
CA GLY A 263 0.29 15.42 8.52
C GLY A 263 1.57 15.85 9.23
N ALA A 264 1.47 16.97 9.96
CA ALA A 264 2.60 17.53 10.68
C ALA A 264 3.26 16.51 11.62
N GLY A 265 4.58 16.37 11.56
CA GLY A 265 5.37 15.42 12.34
C GLY A 265 5.53 14.04 11.71
N ALA A 266 4.89 13.76 10.57
CA ALA A 266 5.05 12.47 9.87
C ALA A 266 6.50 12.25 9.41
N SER A 267 7.21 13.31 8.99
CA SER A 267 8.62 13.24 8.60
C SER A 267 9.53 12.83 9.77
N ALA A 268 9.21 13.26 11.00
CA ALA A 268 10.02 12.99 12.18
C ALA A 268 10.12 11.50 12.57
N ILE A 269 9.19 10.68 12.07
CA ILE A 269 9.14 9.23 12.36
C ILE A 269 9.60 8.35 11.19
N LEU A 270 9.95 8.93 10.04
CA LEU A 270 10.39 8.15 8.86
C LEU A 270 11.68 7.39 9.13
N ASN A 271 12.68 8.09 9.66
CA ASN A 271 14.00 7.53 9.95
C ASN A 271 14.14 7.07 11.41
N LYS A 272 13.04 6.66 12.04
CA LYS A 272 13.04 6.15 13.41
C LYS A 272 12.26 4.85 13.51
N VAL A 273 12.67 4.02 14.45
CA VAL A 273 11.78 2.95 14.94
C VAL A 273 10.61 3.60 15.65
N THR A 274 9.42 3.07 15.46
CA THR A 274 8.26 3.45 16.27
C THR A 274 7.62 2.20 16.85
N VAL A 275 7.22 2.28 18.12
CA VAL A 275 6.61 1.19 18.87
C VAL A 275 5.18 1.58 19.25
N SER A 276 4.22 0.72 18.94
CA SER A 276 2.83 0.90 19.34
C SER A 276 2.31 -0.36 20.01
N VAL A 277 1.94 -0.26 21.28
CA VAL A 277 1.22 -1.33 21.97
C VAL A 277 -0.27 -1.15 21.68
N GLY A 278 -0.76 -1.93 20.70
CA GLY A 278 -2.14 -1.81 20.22
C GLY A 278 -3.16 -2.52 21.11
N VAL A 279 -2.73 -3.59 21.79
CA VAL A 279 -3.61 -4.40 22.67
C VAL A 279 -2.87 -4.73 23.95
N ILE A 280 -3.56 -4.58 25.07
CA ILE A 280 -3.20 -5.11 26.37
C ILE A 280 -4.41 -5.78 27.00
N GLN A 281 -4.30 -7.05 27.38
CA GLN A 281 -5.36 -7.83 28.00
C GLN A 281 -4.81 -8.59 29.19
N GLY A 282 -5.45 -8.45 30.36
CA GLY A 282 -5.00 -9.16 31.56
C GLY A 282 -5.92 -8.94 32.76
N GLY A 283 -5.79 -9.84 33.74
CA GLY A 283 -6.58 -9.82 34.97
C GLY A 283 -7.99 -10.35 34.80
N VAL A 284 -8.62 -10.74 35.94
CA VAL A 284 -9.97 -11.31 35.97
C VAL A 284 -10.87 -10.55 36.94
N LYS A 285 -10.34 -10.18 38.09
CA LYS A 285 -11.12 -9.53 39.16
C LYS A 285 -10.22 -8.62 40.01
N ILE A 286 -10.75 -7.50 40.50
CA ILE A 286 -10.02 -6.47 41.22
C ILE A 286 -9.26 -6.98 42.46
N ASN A 287 -9.75 -8.01 43.11
CA ASN A 287 -9.14 -8.60 44.32
C ASN A 287 -8.32 -9.88 44.03
N MET A 288 -7.83 -10.04 42.79
CA MET A 288 -6.92 -11.11 42.37
C MET A 288 -5.63 -10.49 41.81
N LEU A 289 -4.49 -11.11 42.10
CA LEU A 289 -3.25 -10.87 41.38
C LEU A 289 -3.38 -11.52 40.00
N PRO A 290 -3.24 -10.76 38.90
CA PRO A 290 -3.31 -11.31 37.56
C PRO A 290 -2.27 -12.41 37.34
N GLY A 291 -2.74 -13.59 36.91
CA GLY A 291 -1.88 -14.70 36.52
C GLY A 291 -1.46 -14.66 35.05
N HIS A 292 -2.11 -13.82 34.26
CA HIS A 292 -1.84 -13.70 32.82
C HIS A 292 -2.02 -12.27 32.33
N CYS A 293 -1.16 -11.86 31.38
CA CYS A 293 -1.31 -10.64 30.60
C CYS A 293 -0.73 -10.85 29.19
N ARG A 294 -1.47 -10.38 28.17
CA ARG A 294 -1.10 -10.44 26.77
C ARG A 294 -0.92 -9.03 26.21
N LEU A 295 0.16 -8.83 25.45
CA LEU A 295 0.42 -7.61 24.69
C LEU A 295 0.48 -7.94 23.21
N GLU A 296 -0.09 -7.06 22.35
CA GLU A 296 0.13 -7.06 20.92
C GLU A 296 0.80 -5.74 20.52
N VAL A 297 1.95 -5.85 19.85
CA VAL A 297 2.82 -4.71 19.58
C VAL A 297 3.12 -4.64 18.09
N ASP A 298 2.95 -3.45 17.50
CA ASP A 298 3.36 -3.09 16.14
C ASP A 298 4.64 -2.26 16.22
N ILE A 299 5.72 -2.75 15.63
CA ILE A 299 7.02 -2.07 15.56
C ILE A 299 7.25 -1.71 14.10
N ARG A 300 7.41 -0.40 13.80
CA ARG A 300 7.71 0.05 12.44
C ARG A 300 9.21 0.27 12.28
N LEU A 301 9.77 -0.39 11.28
CA LEU A 301 11.20 -0.38 11.00
C LEU A 301 11.53 0.62 9.89
N PRO A 302 12.43 1.59 10.11
CA PRO A 302 12.93 2.44 9.04
C PRO A 302 13.78 1.64 8.05
N ILE A 303 13.92 2.16 6.82
CA ILE A 303 14.84 1.60 5.82
C ILE A 303 16.25 1.56 6.41
N GLY A 304 16.95 0.45 6.21
CA GLY A 304 18.26 0.17 6.80
C GLY A 304 18.24 -0.74 8.03
N MET A 305 17.05 -1.03 8.58
CA MET A 305 16.89 -2.02 9.65
C MET A 305 16.31 -3.33 9.13
N THR A 306 16.64 -4.45 9.79
CA THR A 306 16.11 -5.78 9.47
C THR A 306 15.32 -6.35 10.65
N HIS A 307 14.42 -7.30 10.35
CA HIS A 307 13.73 -8.08 11.39
C HIS A 307 14.73 -8.77 12.33
N ALA A 308 15.80 -9.37 11.78
CA ALA A 308 16.80 -10.06 12.59
C ALA A 308 17.49 -9.12 13.60
N PHE A 309 17.87 -7.92 13.16
CA PHE A 309 18.45 -6.90 14.04
C PHE A 309 17.45 -6.49 15.13
N MET A 310 16.21 -6.17 14.75
CA MET A 310 15.19 -5.74 15.70
C MET A 310 14.81 -6.84 16.68
N LEU A 311 14.62 -8.09 16.23
CA LEU A 311 14.30 -9.21 17.10
C LEU A 311 15.38 -9.46 18.14
N GLY A 312 16.66 -9.35 17.78
CA GLY A 312 17.74 -9.46 18.75
C GLY A 312 17.70 -8.40 19.86
N HIS A 313 17.17 -7.21 19.58
CA HIS A 313 16.92 -6.18 20.59
C HIS A 313 15.68 -6.49 21.43
N VAL A 314 14.58 -6.88 20.78
CA VAL A 314 13.35 -7.30 21.47
C VAL A 314 13.62 -8.47 22.42
N GLU A 315 14.32 -9.51 21.98
CA GLU A 315 14.67 -10.67 22.80
C GLU A 315 15.50 -10.28 24.03
N ARG A 316 16.44 -9.35 23.88
CA ARG A 316 17.21 -8.83 25.04
C ARG A 316 16.33 -8.13 26.06
N ILE A 317 15.31 -7.41 25.62
CA ILE A 317 14.33 -6.78 26.51
C ILE A 317 13.47 -7.85 27.18
N ILE A 318 12.91 -8.79 26.41
CA ILE A 318 12.07 -9.88 26.92
C ILE A 318 12.82 -10.71 27.99
N ASN A 319 14.10 -10.98 27.76
CA ASN A 319 14.93 -11.76 28.69
C ASN A 319 15.18 -11.08 30.05
N ARG A 320 14.88 -9.77 30.19
CA ARG A 320 14.85 -9.10 31.50
C ARG A 320 13.61 -9.48 32.32
N HIS A 321 12.60 -10.07 31.68
CA HIS A 321 11.31 -10.44 32.26
C HIS A 321 11.05 -11.95 32.10
N PRO A 322 11.56 -12.79 33.06
CA PRO A 322 11.53 -14.26 32.92
C PRO A 322 10.12 -14.87 32.75
N GLN A 323 9.07 -14.14 33.11
CA GLN A 323 7.67 -14.56 32.96
C GLN A 323 7.10 -14.27 31.56
N ALA A 324 7.84 -13.51 30.74
CA ALA A 324 7.39 -13.11 29.39
C ALA A 324 7.88 -14.09 28.32
N ARG A 325 7.02 -14.35 27.34
CA ARG A 325 7.34 -15.15 26.13
C ARG A 325 7.02 -14.34 24.89
N LEU A 326 7.97 -14.31 23.97
CA LEU A 326 7.85 -13.61 22.68
C LEU A 326 7.30 -14.54 21.60
N ASN A 327 6.31 -14.08 20.85
CA ASN A 327 5.77 -14.74 19.66
C ASN A 327 5.70 -13.73 18.49
N PRO A 328 6.62 -13.77 17.52
CA PRO A 328 6.54 -12.94 16.32
C PRO A 328 5.35 -13.34 15.43
N VAL A 329 4.66 -12.34 14.86
CA VAL A 329 3.52 -12.55 13.95
C VAL A 329 3.96 -12.32 12.52
N TRP A 330 4.51 -13.35 11.90
CA TRP A 330 5.14 -13.26 10.57
C TRP A 330 4.15 -12.99 9.45
N THR A 331 2.92 -13.46 9.55
CA THR A 331 1.87 -13.28 8.53
C THR A 331 1.54 -11.81 8.25
N HIS A 332 1.84 -10.92 9.19
CA HIS A 332 1.58 -9.50 9.10
C HIS A 332 2.85 -8.65 9.33
N SER A 333 4.01 -9.27 9.15
CA SER A 333 5.30 -8.59 9.25
C SER A 333 5.98 -8.55 7.88
N CYS A 334 6.65 -7.45 7.57
CA CYS A 334 7.43 -7.30 6.35
C CYS A 334 8.69 -6.47 6.61
N GLU A 335 9.79 -6.83 5.96
CA GLU A 335 11.00 -6.01 5.97
C GLU A 335 10.75 -4.65 5.32
N PRO A 336 11.43 -3.58 5.74
CA PRO A 336 11.42 -2.33 4.99
C PRO A 336 11.98 -2.57 3.59
N THR A 337 11.39 -1.91 2.60
CA THR A 337 11.81 -2.09 1.21
C THR A 337 12.03 -0.76 0.52
N VAL A 338 12.99 -0.71 -0.40
CA VAL A 338 13.38 0.50 -1.10
C VAL A 338 13.82 0.19 -2.53
N SER A 339 13.45 1.05 -3.47
CA SER A 339 13.98 1.12 -4.83
C SER A 339 14.96 2.30 -4.94
N ALA A 340 15.76 2.34 -6.00
CA ALA A 340 16.67 3.46 -6.22
C ALA A 340 15.89 4.79 -6.41
N PRO A 341 16.14 5.83 -5.60
CA PRO A 341 15.45 7.11 -5.73
C PRO A 341 15.77 7.86 -7.03
N GLY A 342 16.90 7.55 -7.68
CA GLY A 342 17.34 8.09 -8.96
C GLY A 342 16.97 7.24 -10.18
N HIS A 343 16.13 6.22 -10.05
CA HIS A 343 15.71 5.39 -11.18
C HIS A 343 14.95 6.20 -12.23
N GLU A 344 15.07 5.81 -13.50
CA GLU A 344 14.48 6.55 -14.63
C GLU A 344 12.95 6.76 -14.50
N MET A 345 12.21 5.78 -13.94
CA MET A 345 10.76 5.92 -13.70
C MET A 345 10.45 7.12 -12.80
N VAL A 346 11.26 7.38 -11.78
CA VAL A 346 11.11 8.58 -10.92
C VAL A 346 11.27 9.85 -11.76
N GLY A 347 12.29 9.91 -12.61
CA GLY A 347 12.50 11.03 -13.51
C GLY A 347 11.37 11.21 -14.53
N ILE A 348 10.83 10.10 -15.05
CA ILE A 348 9.67 10.13 -15.96
C ILE A 348 8.44 10.68 -15.22
N LEU A 349 8.10 10.16 -14.05
CA LEU A 349 6.96 10.62 -13.24
C LEU A 349 7.08 12.12 -12.91
N LYS A 350 8.26 12.57 -12.45
CA LYS A 350 8.52 13.98 -12.14
C LYS A 350 8.29 14.91 -13.34
N ARG A 351 8.87 14.58 -14.48
CA ARG A 351 8.65 15.35 -15.73
C ARG A 351 7.20 15.33 -16.16
N THR A 352 6.54 14.16 -16.14
CA THR A 352 5.14 14.04 -16.53
C THR A 352 4.23 14.93 -15.68
N VAL A 353 4.43 14.96 -14.36
CA VAL A 353 3.66 15.83 -13.44
C VAL A 353 3.90 17.31 -13.76
N SER A 354 5.16 17.69 -14.03
CA SER A 354 5.49 19.07 -14.41
C SER A 354 4.88 19.45 -15.76
N ASP A 355 4.90 18.56 -16.73
CA ASP A 355 4.30 18.77 -18.06
C ASP A 355 2.76 18.89 -17.98
N LEU A 356 2.14 18.26 -16.98
CA LEU A 356 0.72 18.39 -16.65
C LEU A 356 0.39 19.66 -15.83
N GLY A 357 1.38 20.53 -15.56
CA GLY A 357 1.18 21.84 -14.94
C GLY A 357 1.19 21.87 -13.41
N LEU A 358 1.58 20.77 -12.75
CA LEU A 358 1.80 20.76 -11.30
C LEU A 358 3.29 20.92 -10.96
N PRO A 359 3.61 21.38 -9.73
CA PRO A 359 5.00 21.40 -9.26
C PRO A 359 5.65 20.01 -9.34
N GLU A 360 6.95 19.96 -9.66
CA GLU A 360 7.70 18.72 -9.71
C GLU A 360 7.61 18.00 -8.35
N PRO A 361 7.16 16.73 -8.32
CA PRO A 361 7.05 15.99 -7.08
C PRO A 361 8.43 15.61 -6.52
N VAL A 362 8.53 15.56 -5.20
CA VAL A 362 9.74 15.07 -4.52
C VAL A 362 9.72 13.55 -4.38
N SER A 363 10.90 12.94 -4.26
CA SER A 363 11.01 11.53 -3.89
C SER A 363 10.73 11.37 -2.39
N ALA A 364 9.96 10.35 -2.01
CA ALA A 364 9.56 10.12 -0.62
C ALA A 364 9.45 8.62 -0.30
N VAL A 365 9.34 8.29 0.98
CA VAL A 365 9.05 6.93 1.46
C VAL A 365 7.71 6.91 2.21
N SER A 366 7.06 5.76 2.24
CA SER A 366 5.80 5.55 2.95
C SER A 366 6.04 5.15 4.41
N LEU A 367 5.13 5.57 5.30
CA LEU A 367 5.03 5.08 6.67
C LEU A 367 4.41 3.66 6.74
N GLY A 368 3.52 3.34 5.79
CA GLY A 368 2.87 2.04 5.63
C GLY A 368 3.50 1.22 4.50
N ALA A 369 3.36 -0.10 4.57
CA ALA A 369 3.77 -1.03 3.54
C ALA A 369 2.66 -1.17 2.49
N THR A 370 3.04 -1.54 1.26
CA THR A 370 2.17 -1.74 0.10
C THR A 370 2.59 -3.02 -0.64
N ASP A 371 1.86 -3.43 -1.66
CA ASP A 371 2.27 -4.55 -2.52
C ASP A 371 3.63 -4.34 -3.21
N CYS A 372 4.11 -3.10 -3.30
CA CYS A 372 5.47 -2.80 -3.82
C CYS A 372 6.57 -3.61 -3.13
N LYS A 373 6.35 -3.99 -1.85
CA LYS A 373 7.30 -4.84 -1.09
C LYS A 373 7.63 -6.13 -1.81
N HIS A 374 6.64 -6.77 -2.45
CA HIS A 374 6.82 -8.06 -3.10
C HIS A 374 7.68 -7.95 -4.37
N TRP A 375 7.52 -6.89 -5.16
CA TRP A 375 8.40 -6.60 -6.30
C TRP A 375 9.80 -6.23 -5.86
N ARG A 376 9.95 -5.32 -4.88
CA ARG A 376 11.25 -4.90 -4.36
C ARG A 376 12.04 -6.05 -3.75
N GLN A 377 11.39 -6.95 -3.01
CA GLN A 377 12.00 -8.17 -2.46
C GLN A 377 12.48 -9.14 -3.55
N ASN A 378 11.92 -9.06 -4.76
CA ASN A 378 12.35 -9.81 -5.95
C ASN A 378 13.29 -9.00 -6.86
N GLY A 379 13.84 -7.90 -6.39
CA GLY A 379 14.82 -7.08 -7.12
C GLY A 379 14.22 -6.18 -8.21
N VAL A 380 12.90 -6.02 -8.26
CA VAL A 380 12.21 -5.19 -9.25
C VAL A 380 11.95 -3.79 -8.69
N PRO A 381 12.47 -2.73 -9.33
CA PRO A 381 12.18 -1.35 -8.96
C PRO A 381 10.68 -1.07 -8.98
N SER A 382 10.15 -0.50 -7.88
CA SER A 382 8.71 -0.28 -7.73
C SER A 382 8.43 1.08 -7.11
N TYR A 383 7.51 1.82 -7.72
CA TYR A 383 7.20 3.20 -7.38
C TYR A 383 5.72 3.41 -7.22
N VAL A 384 5.35 4.34 -6.32
CA VAL A 384 3.96 4.69 -6.04
C VAL A 384 3.72 6.14 -6.45
N TYR A 385 2.64 6.36 -7.19
CA TYR A 385 2.08 7.67 -7.46
C TYR A 385 0.56 7.57 -7.44
N GLY A 386 -0.11 8.20 -6.49
CA GLY A 386 -1.55 8.04 -6.28
C GLY A 386 -2.23 9.25 -5.65
N CYS A 387 -3.52 9.10 -5.39
CA CYS A 387 -4.37 10.13 -4.82
C CYS A 387 -4.07 10.39 -3.34
N ARG A 388 -4.50 11.56 -2.86
CA ARG A 388 -4.43 11.94 -1.44
C ARG A 388 -5.29 10.99 -0.60
N PRO A 389 -4.78 10.51 0.57
CA PRO A 389 -5.51 9.60 1.45
C PRO A 389 -6.56 10.33 2.31
N ALA A 390 -7.55 10.98 1.66
CA ALA A 390 -8.59 11.72 2.37
C ALA A 390 -9.51 10.78 3.16
N ASN A 391 -9.44 10.85 4.48
CA ASN A 391 -10.15 9.96 5.42
C ASN A 391 -9.89 8.46 5.17
N MET A 392 -8.75 8.09 4.62
CA MET A 392 -8.36 6.69 4.41
C MET A 392 -8.55 5.87 5.69
N ALA A 393 -9.18 4.71 5.57
CA ALA A 393 -9.56 3.82 6.67
C ALA A 393 -10.53 4.42 7.73
N LYS A 394 -11.01 5.65 7.53
CA LYS A 394 -11.99 6.34 8.40
C LYS A 394 -13.35 6.47 7.69
N PRO A 395 -14.43 6.84 8.40
CA PRO A 395 -15.68 7.23 7.76
C PRO A 395 -15.51 8.42 6.80
N ASP A 396 -16.42 8.52 5.83
CA ASP A 396 -16.44 9.56 4.81
C ASP A 396 -15.17 9.67 3.95
N GLU A 397 -14.58 8.52 3.67
CA GLU A 397 -13.47 8.37 2.72
C GLU A 397 -13.89 8.86 1.34
N HIS A 398 -13.02 9.66 0.70
CA HIS A 398 -13.29 10.23 -0.61
C HIS A 398 -11.99 10.57 -1.37
N VAL A 399 -12.12 10.78 -2.68
CA VAL A 399 -11.08 11.35 -3.55
C VAL A 399 -11.66 12.46 -4.40
N GLU A 400 -10.87 13.49 -4.69
CA GLU A 400 -11.23 14.51 -5.65
C GLU A 400 -11.21 13.95 -7.07
N VAL A 401 -12.24 14.20 -7.88
CA VAL A 401 -12.33 13.74 -9.28
C VAL A 401 -11.15 14.23 -10.10
N GLU A 402 -10.76 15.50 -9.95
CA GLU A 402 -9.61 16.05 -10.69
C GLU A 402 -8.28 15.41 -10.28
N GLU A 403 -8.14 15.02 -9.01
CA GLU A 403 -6.93 14.32 -8.56
C GLU A 403 -6.88 12.88 -9.12
N PHE A 404 -8.03 12.18 -9.17
CA PHE A 404 -8.13 10.89 -9.86
C PHE A 404 -7.71 11.00 -11.34
N LEU A 405 -8.26 11.97 -12.07
CA LEU A 405 -7.93 12.18 -13.47
C LEU A 405 -6.48 12.59 -13.68
N HIS A 406 -5.91 13.36 -12.76
CA HIS A 406 -4.49 13.71 -12.78
C HIS A 406 -3.60 12.45 -12.58
N VAL A 407 -3.93 11.59 -11.61
CA VAL A 407 -3.20 10.32 -11.39
C VAL A 407 -3.28 9.43 -12.63
N LEU A 408 -4.45 9.30 -13.25
CA LEU A 408 -4.62 8.55 -14.49
C LEU A 408 -3.77 9.14 -15.63
N ARG A 409 -3.80 10.46 -15.85
CA ARG A 409 -2.96 11.12 -16.86
C ARG A 409 -1.48 10.81 -16.62
N THR A 410 -1.04 10.92 -15.36
CA THR A 410 0.35 10.68 -14.97
C THR A 410 0.74 9.22 -15.22
N HIS A 411 -0.07 8.25 -14.80
CA HIS A 411 0.21 6.82 -15.02
C HIS A 411 0.28 6.48 -16.51
N ALA A 412 -0.69 6.94 -17.30
CA ALA A 412 -0.76 6.63 -18.72
C ALA A 412 0.41 7.22 -19.51
N LEU A 413 0.76 8.49 -19.23
CA LEU A 413 1.89 9.15 -19.90
C LEU A 413 3.24 8.59 -19.43
N ALA A 414 3.39 8.31 -18.13
CA ALA A 414 4.63 7.72 -17.61
C ALA A 414 4.84 6.30 -18.15
N ALA A 415 3.79 5.48 -18.21
CA ALA A 415 3.87 4.14 -18.79
C ALA A 415 4.20 4.18 -20.29
N ALA A 416 3.58 5.10 -21.07
CA ALA A 416 3.90 5.30 -22.46
C ALA A 416 5.35 5.74 -22.68
N ALA A 417 5.84 6.68 -21.86
CA ALA A 417 7.23 7.16 -21.93
C ALA A 417 8.24 6.05 -21.59
N TYR A 418 7.97 5.27 -20.53
CA TYR A 418 8.84 4.16 -20.11
C TYR A 418 8.95 3.07 -21.18
N LEU A 419 7.84 2.72 -21.84
CA LEU A 419 7.80 1.69 -22.89
C LEU A 419 8.32 2.19 -24.26
N SER A 420 8.46 3.51 -24.44
CA SER A 420 8.95 4.10 -25.68
C SER A 420 10.47 4.37 -25.67
N ALA A 421 11.11 4.22 -24.51
CA ALA A 421 12.53 4.52 -24.31
C ALA A 421 13.48 3.40 -24.80
#